data_ffaf4b62ed4c511b9ee402e2a6b9d48c
#
_entry.id   ffaf4b62ed4c511b9ee402e2a6b9d48c
#
_cell.length_a   1.000
_cell.length_b   1.000
_cell.length_c   1.000
_cell.angle_alpha   90.00
_cell.angle_beta   90.00
_cell.angle_gamma   90.00
#
_symmetry.space_group_name_H-M   'P 1'
#
loop_
_entity.id
_entity.type
_entity.pdbx_description
1 polymer ?
#
loop_
_entity_poly.entity_id
_entity_poly.type
_entity_poly.pdbx_seq_one_letter_code
_entity_poly.pdbx_strand_id
1 'polypeptide(L)'
;MSLDRSRAVLSAASLAAIALTLAACGQGKGGAGGMGAGGPTPVGVVIAKTEPVTLTSELTGRTSAYLVSEVRPQVGGIIKARLFQEGGYVRAGQPLYQIDPATYQAAYNSAAAGLAQAQATATAAKLKADRYKGLVEINAVSKQDNDDAQAAALQAAANVAAQKAALDNARINLGWT
;
A
#
# COMPACT_ATOMS: atom_id res chain seq x y z
N MET A 1 -65.67 36.47 -34.87
CA MET A 1 -66.05 37.94 -34.87
C MET A 1 -65.50 38.57 -33.58
N SER A 2 -64.16 38.50 -33.34
CA SER A 2 -63.54 39.07 -32.13
C SER A 2 -62.07 39.55 -32.31
N LEU A 3 -61.59 39.69 -33.54
CA LEU A 3 -60.20 40.10 -33.85
C LEU A 3 -60.05 41.59 -34.19
N ASP A 4 -61.17 42.34 -34.30
CA ASP A 4 -61.12 43.73 -34.72
C ASP A 4 -61.06 44.74 -33.54
N ARG A 5 -61.40 44.31 -32.35
CA ARG A 5 -61.35 45.19 -31.15
C ARG A 5 -59.98 45.39 -30.53
N SER A 6 -59.10 44.45 -30.74
CA SER A 6 -57.71 44.52 -30.16
C SER A 6 -56.81 45.45 -30.97
N ARG A 7 -57.02 45.58 -32.25
CA ARG A 7 -56.25 46.52 -33.13
C ARG A 7 -56.57 47.97 -32.92
N ALA A 8 -57.81 48.29 -32.59
CA ALA A 8 -58.25 49.68 -32.33
C ALA A 8 -57.70 50.22 -31.00
N VAL A 9 -57.52 49.37 -30.00
CA VAL A 9 -57.01 49.83 -28.70
C VAL A 9 -55.47 50.03 -28.71
N LEU A 10 -54.73 49.28 -29.51
CA LEU A 10 -53.31 49.45 -29.68
C LEU A 10 -52.95 50.72 -30.51
N SER A 11 -53.74 51.12 -31.45
CA SER A 11 -53.52 52.34 -32.24
C SER A 11 -53.84 53.63 -31.47
N ALA A 12 -54.82 53.60 -30.56
CA ALA A 12 -55.10 54.75 -29.68
C ALA A 12 -54.09 55.01 -28.61
N ALA A 13 -53.43 53.93 -28.07
CA ALA A 13 -52.40 54.05 -27.07
C ALA A 13 -51.06 54.59 -27.63
N SER A 14 -50.77 54.31 -28.89
CA SER A 14 -49.56 54.84 -29.55
C SER A 14 -49.65 56.31 -29.91
N LEU A 15 -50.82 56.83 -30.27
CA LEU A 15 -50.97 58.25 -30.53
C LEU A 15 -50.90 59.10 -29.24
N ALA A 16 -51.35 58.57 -28.10
CA ALA A 16 -51.30 59.28 -26.83
C ALA A 16 -49.87 59.39 -26.29
N ALA A 17 -49.07 58.43 -26.56
CA ALA A 17 -47.64 58.46 -26.14
C ALA A 17 -46.78 59.46 -26.94
N ILE A 18 -47.11 59.67 -28.20
CA ILE A 18 -46.39 60.65 -29.07
C ILE A 18 -46.77 62.07 -28.72
N ALA A 19 -48.01 62.33 -28.28
CA ALA A 19 -48.46 63.68 -27.87
C ALA A 19 -47.86 64.17 -26.55
N LEU A 20 -47.46 63.25 -25.64
CA LEU A 20 -46.84 63.62 -24.36
C LEU A 20 -45.33 63.97 -24.48
N THR A 21 -44.66 63.56 -25.52
CA THR A 21 -43.23 63.84 -25.71
C THR A 21 -42.96 65.22 -26.37
N LEU A 22 -43.89 65.83 -26.99
CA LEU A 22 -43.74 67.16 -27.59
C LEU A 22 -43.98 68.32 -26.61
N ALA A 23 -44.50 68.09 -25.43
CA ALA A 23 -44.81 69.14 -24.45
C ALA A 23 -43.61 69.47 -23.50
N ALA A 24 -42.53 68.80 -23.62
CA ALA A 24 -41.37 68.95 -22.69
C ALA A 24 -40.27 69.87 -23.23
N CYS A 25 -40.39 70.44 -24.41
CA CYS A 25 -39.32 71.28 -24.98
C CYS A 25 -39.81 72.75 -25.12
N GLY A 26 -40.18 73.42 -24.02
CA GLY A 26 -40.57 74.80 -24.12
C GLY A 26 -40.61 75.50 -22.79
N GLN A 27 -39.51 75.67 -22.11
CA GLN A 27 -39.38 76.78 -21.17
C GLN A 27 -37.88 77.07 -20.95
N GLY A 28 -37.26 77.71 -21.90
CA GLY A 28 -36.00 78.40 -21.77
C GLY A 28 -36.31 79.77 -21.11
N LYS A 29 -35.93 79.88 -19.84
CA LYS A 29 -35.84 81.13 -19.16
C LYS A 29 -34.36 81.53 -19.07
N GLY A 30 -33.99 82.47 -19.92
CA GLY A 30 -32.72 83.13 -19.92
C GLY A 30 -32.41 83.76 -18.58
N GLY A 31 -31.24 83.46 -18.05
CA GLY A 31 -30.69 84.14 -16.92
C GLY A 31 -29.25 84.47 -17.25
N ALA A 32 -29.01 85.77 -17.32
CA ALA A 32 -27.67 86.35 -17.60
C ALA A 32 -26.62 86.03 -16.61
N GLY A 33 -25.43 85.87 -17.13
CA GLY A 33 -24.16 86.33 -16.61
C GLY A 33 -23.89 86.19 -15.09
N GLY A 34 -23.11 85.21 -14.70
CA GLY A 34 -22.39 85.19 -13.49
C GLY A 34 -21.03 84.59 -13.81
N MET A 35 -20.01 85.46 -13.98
CA MET A 35 -18.60 85.03 -13.82
C MET A 35 -18.43 84.62 -12.38
N GLY A 36 -18.77 83.41 -12.08
CA GLY A 36 -18.49 82.77 -10.78
C GLY A 36 -17.11 82.20 -10.79
N ALA A 37 -16.31 82.69 -9.88
CA ALA A 37 -14.97 82.16 -9.57
C ALA A 37 -14.97 80.65 -9.58
N GLY A 38 -14.05 80.06 -10.35
CA GLY A 38 -13.85 78.62 -10.45
C GLY A 38 -13.55 78.01 -9.07
N GLY A 39 -14.61 77.53 -8.42
CA GLY A 39 -14.40 76.66 -7.25
C GLY A 39 -13.74 75.37 -7.71
N PRO A 40 -13.03 74.73 -6.83
CA PRO A 40 -12.37 73.46 -7.15
C PRO A 40 -13.42 72.46 -7.65
N THR A 41 -13.15 71.91 -8.80
CA THR A 41 -14.01 70.85 -9.39
C THR A 41 -14.07 69.65 -8.46
N PRO A 42 -15.23 69.16 -8.06
CA PRO A 42 -15.30 67.96 -7.24
C PRO A 42 -14.82 66.78 -8.06
N VAL A 43 -13.74 66.16 -7.56
CA VAL A 43 -13.14 64.94 -8.14
C VAL A 43 -13.39 63.78 -7.17
N GLY A 44 -13.85 62.68 -7.73
CA GLY A 44 -13.96 61.45 -6.96
C GLY A 44 -12.54 60.86 -6.75
N VAL A 45 -12.17 60.66 -5.51
CA VAL A 45 -10.93 59.99 -5.17
C VAL A 45 -11.22 58.61 -4.60
N VAL A 46 -10.48 57.63 -5.05
CA VAL A 46 -10.49 56.29 -4.48
C VAL A 46 -9.22 56.17 -3.63
N ILE A 47 -9.43 55.93 -2.34
CA ILE A 47 -8.31 55.70 -1.42
C ILE A 47 -7.81 54.28 -1.67
N ALA A 48 -6.60 54.15 -2.23
CA ALA A 48 -5.96 52.88 -2.37
C ALA A 48 -5.60 52.29 -1.00
N LYS A 49 -6.15 51.14 -0.69
CA LYS A 49 -5.78 50.38 0.52
C LYS A 49 -4.82 49.29 0.11
N THR A 50 -3.77 49.09 0.90
CA THR A 50 -2.88 47.96 0.76
C THR A 50 -3.59 46.72 1.31
N GLU A 51 -3.86 45.76 0.41
CA GLU A 51 -4.39 44.45 0.77
C GLU A 51 -3.33 43.38 0.47
N PRO A 52 -3.20 42.37 1.33
CA PRO A 52 -2.31 41.24 1.03
C PRO A 52 -2.86 40.44 -0.16
N VAL A 53 -2.11 40.39 -1.24
CA VAL A 53 -2.42 39.56 -2.40
C VAL A 53 -1.60 38.29 -2.32
N THR A 54 -2.30 37.17 -2.22
CA THR A 54 -1.66 35.87 -2.28
C THR A 54 -1.31 35.53 -3.73
N LEU A 55 -0.02 35.53 -4.02
CA LEU A 55 0.49 35.08 -5.33
C LEU A 55 0.56 33.55 -5.30
N THR A 56 -0.30 32.90 -6.05
CA THR A 56 -0.26 31.47 -6.29
C THR A 56 0.39 31.22 -7.64
N SER A 57 1.43 30.38 -7.63
CA SER A 57 2.06 29.88 -8.87
C SER A 57 1.83 28.39 -8.96
N GLU A 58 1.20 27.94 -10.02
CA GLU A 58 1.04 26.53 -10.34
C GLU A 58 2.33 26.01 -10.98
N LEU A 59 3.03 25.12 -10.28
CA LEU A 59 4.22 24.46 -10.81
C LEU A 59 3.87 23.00 -11.12
N THR A 60 4.19 22.58 -12.32
CA THR A 60 4.08 21.19 -12.71
C THR A 60 5.21 20.38 -12.11
N GLY A 61 4.87 19.24 -11.48
CA GLY A 61 5.85 18.35 -10.86
C GLY A 61 5.35 16.92 -10.84
N ARG A 62 6.25 16.00 -10.57
CA ARG A 62 5.92 14.59 -10.32
C ARG A 62 6.22 14.28 -8.86
N THR A 63 5.29 13.61 -8.19
CA THR A 63 5.54 13.05 -6.87
C THR A 63 6.26 11.72 -7.00
N SER A 64 7.27 11.49 -6.17
CA SER A 64 7.92 10.19 -6.00
C SER A 64 7.78 9.76 -4.56
N ALA A 65 7.71 8.42 -4.33
CA ALA A 65 7.65 7.90 -2.99
C ALA A 65 8.95 8.22 -2.24
N TYR A 66 8.83 8.64 -0.98
CA TYR A 66 9.99 8.89 -0.11
C TYR A 66 10.74 7.61 0.23
N LEU A 67 10.01 6.52 0.44
CA LEU A 67 10.55 5.19 0.70
C LEU A 67 9.89 4.18 -0.24
N VAL A 68 10.71 3.34 -0.85
CA VAL A 68 10.27 2.20 -1.66
C VAL A 68 10.95 0.97 -1.12
N SER A 69 10.17 -0.08 -0.84
CA SER A 69 10.68 -1.38 -0.39
C SER A 69 10.21 -2.47 -1.34
N GLU A 70 11.16 -3.27 -1.79
CA GLU A 70 10.87 -4.45 -2.59
C GLU A 70 10.71 -5.66 -1.67
N VAL A 71 9.54 -6.28 -1.68
CA VAL A 71 9.25 -7.49 -0.90
C VAL A 71 9.54 -8.70 -1.76
N ARG A 72 10.55 -9.49 -1.38
CA ARG A 72 10.95 -10.73 -2.05
C ARG A 72 10.67 -11.94 -1.15
N PRO A 73 10.18 -13.05 -1.70
CA PRO A 73 9.99 -14.27 -0.91
C PRO A 73 11.34 -14.90 -0.55
N GLN A 74 11.37 -15.62 0.57
CA GLN A 74 12.55 -16.38 1.02
C GLN A 74 12.71 -17.69 0.27
N VAL A 75 11.60 -18.24 -0.28
CA VAL A 75 11.57 -19.50 -1.04
C VAL A 75 10.89 -19.30 -2.38
N GLY A 76 11.33 -20.02 -3.41
CA GLY A 76 10.74 -19.98 -4.74
C GLY A 76 9.59 -20.98 -4.88
N GLY A 77 8.60 -20.70 -5.70
CA GLY A 77 7.51 -21.61 -5.95
C GLY A 77 6.35 -20.99 -6.72
N ILE A 78 5.30 -21.76 -6.91
CA ILE A 78 4.08 -21.32 -7.59
C ILE A 78 3.22 -20.54 -6.59
N ILE A 79 2.77 -19.34 -6.96
CA ILE A 79 1.85 -18.56 -6.15
C ILE A 79 0.47 -19.21 -6.24
N LYS A 80 -0.03 -19.68 -5.10
CA LYS A 80 -1.35 -20.32 -5.00
C LYS A 80 -2.46 -19.29 -4.78
N ALA A 81 -2.19 -18.27 -3.97
CA ALA A 81 -3.15 -17.22 -3.68
C ALA A 81 -2.46 -15.87 -3.41
N ARG A 82 -3.14 -14.80 -3.77
CA ARG A 82 -2.82 -13.43 -3.38
C ARG A 82 -3.78 -13.01 -2.26
N LEU A 83 -3.24 -12.59 -1.12
CA LEU A 83 -4.01 -12.30 0.10
C LEU A 83 -4.19 -10.81 0.37
N PHE A 84 -3.82 -9.95 -0.57
CA PHE A 84 -3.97 -8.50 -0.48
C PHE A 84 -4.61 -7.93 -1.74
N GLN A 85 -5.08 -6.69 -1.65
CA GLN A 85 -5.61 -5.93 -2.78
C GLN A 85 -4.56 -4.94 -3.27
N GLU A 86 -4.32 -4.90 -4.58
CA GLU A 86 -3.39 -3.95 -5.20
C GLU A 86 -3.83 -2.51 -4.96
N GLY A 87 -2.87 -1.63 -4.67
CA GLY A 87 -3.14 -0.24 -4.29
C GLY A 87 -3.67 -0.05 -2.87
N GLY A 88 -3.89 -1.13 -2.12
CA GLY A 88 -4.34 -1.09 -0.74
C GLY A 88 -3.21 -0.98 0.28
N TYR A 89 -3.58 -0.63 1.52
CA TYR A 89 -2.65 -0.62 2.64
C TYR A 89 -2.40 -2.03 3.17
N VAL A 90 -1.12 -2.33 3.44
CA VAL A 90 -0.69 -3.57 4.08
C VAL A 90 -0.04 -3.27 5.44
N ARG A 91 -0.21 -4.18 6.39
CA ARG A 91 0.33 -4.06 7.75
C ARG A 91 1.60 -4.87 7.90
N ALA A 92 2.45 -4.50 8.84
CA ALA A 92 3.60 -5.32 9.20
C ALA A 92 3.15 -6.73 9.64
N GLY A 93 3.79 -7.77 9.10
CA GLY A 93 3.43 -9.16 9.39
C GLY A 93 2.22 -9.70 8.62
N GLN A 94 1.59 -8.89 7.77
CA GLN A 94 0.47 -9.36 6.95
C GLN A 94 0.98 -10.29 5.84
N PRO A 95 0.41 -11.50 5.67
CA PRO A 95 0.75 -12.36 4.53
C PRO A 95 0.25 -11.72 3.24
N LEU A 96 1.12 -11.67 2.23
CA LEU A 96 0.82 -11.07 0.93
C LEU A 96 0.50 -12.15 -0.11
N TYR A 97 1.30 -13.18 -0.15
CA TYR A 97 1.15 -14.28 -1.10
C TYR A 97 1.24 -15.61 -0.35
N GLN A 98 0.56 -16.60 -0.87
CA GLN A 98 0.72 -17.98 -0.46
C GLN A 98 1.38 -18.74 -1.59
N ILE A 99 2.54 -19.33 -1.30
CA ILE A 99 3.28 -20.22 -2.22
C ILE A 99 2.74 -21.64 -2.02
N ASP A 100 2.74 -22.47 -3.07
CA ASP A 100 2.30 -23.86 -2.96
C ASP A 100 3.27 -24.66 -2.06
N PRO A 101 2.81 -25.16 -0.90
CA PRO A 101 3.65 -25.88 0.05
C PRO A 101 3.94 -27.32 -0.34
N ALA A 102 3.33 -27.86 -1.40
CA ALA A 102 3.36 -29.32 -1.68
C ALA A 102 4.78 -29.89 -1.79
N THR A 103 5.67 -29.22 -2.49
CA THR A 103 7.07 -29.66 -2.66
C THR A 103 7.86 -29.54 -1.34
N TYR A 104 7.64 -28.49 -0.57
CA TYR A 104 8.27 -28.28 0.74
C TYR A 104 7.74 -29.24 1.78
N GLN A 105 6.46 -29.57 1.76
CA GLN A 105 5.87 -30.58 2.61
C GLN A 105 6.45 -31.98 2.30
N ALA A 106 6.65 -32.31 1.03
CA ALA A 106 7.30 -33.56 0.62
C ALA A 106 8.77 -33.61 1.12
N ALA A 107 9.50 -32.50 0.99
CA ALA A 107 10.88 -32.40 1.51
C ALA A 107 10.93 -32.55 3.04
N TYR A 108 10.01 -31.93 3.76
CA TYR A 108 9.88 -32.08 5.21
C TYR A 108 9.61 -33.54 5.60
N ASN A 109 8.67 -34.20 4.94
CA ASN A 109 8.32 -35.60 5.21
C ASN A 109 9.53 -36.52 4.93
N SER A 110 10.30 -36.27 3.85
CA SER A 110 11.52 -37.00 3.53
C SER A 110 12.59 -36.84 4.60
N ALA A 111 12.83 -35.61 5.06
CA ALA A 111 13.76 -35.33 6.14
C ALA A 111 13.35 -35.98 7.48
N ALA A 112 12.03 -35.97 7.77
CA ALA A 112 11.49 -36.63 8.96
C ALA A 112 11.72 -38.16 8.92
N ALA A 113 11.52 -38.79 7.76
CA ALA A 113 11.83 -40.21 7.57
C ALA A 113 13.33 -40.49 7.74
N GLY A 114 14.22 -39.62 7.20
CA GLY A 114 15.67 -39.73 7.40
C GLY A 114 16.08 -39.64 8.86
N LEU A 115 15.47 -38.75 9.62
CA LEU A 115 15.70 -38.64 11.07
C LEU A 115 15.24 -39.90 11.79
N ALA A 116 14.08 -40.43 11.48
CA ALA A 116 13.57 -41.67 12.08
C ALA A 116 14.49 -42.86 11.82
N GLN A 117 15.02 -42.98 10.59
CA GLN A 117 16.00 -43.99 10.22
C GLN A 117 17.32 -43.83 11.03
N ALA A 118 17.84 -42.60 11.12
CA ALA A 118 19.05 -42.33 11.89
C ALA A 118 18.88 -42.65 13.38
N GLN A 119 17.72 -42.35 13.97
CA GLN A 119 17.39 -42.68 15.34
C GLN A 119 17.33 -44.19 15.61
N ALA A 120 16.73 -44.94 14.67
CA ALA A 120 16.68 -46.39 14.76
C ALA A 120 18.11 -46.99 14.72
N THR A 121 18.97 -46.49 13.80
CA THR A 121 20.35 -46.89 13.68
C THR A 121 21.15 -46.54 14.95
N ALA A 122 20.98 -45.34 15.52
CA ALA A 122 21.66 -44.92 16.74
C ALA A 122 21.22 -45.75 17.95
N THR A 123 19.95 -46.11 18.01
CA THR A 123 19.42 -46.99 19.05
C THR A 123 20.04 -48.37 18.97
N ALA A 124 20.14 -48.95 17.79
CA ALA A 124 20.78 -50.27 17.58
C ALA A 124 22.26 -50.24 17.92
N ALA A 125 23.00 -49.19 17.47
CA ALA A 125 24.40 -49.00 17.77
C ALA A 125 24.66 -48.82 19.28
N LYS A 126 23.82 -48.03 19.97
CA LYS A 126 23.91 -47.85 21.41
C LYS A 126 23.68 -49.16 22.18
N LEU A 127 22.64 -49.93 21.84
CA LEU A 127 22.38 -51.20 22.44
C LEU A 127 23.51 -52.20 22.25
N LYS A 128 24.22 -52.15 21.08
CA LYS A 128 25.41 -52.92 20.83
C LYS A 128 26.56 -52.49 21.74
N ALA A 129 26.83 -51.17 21.81
CA ALA A 129 27.90 -50.63 22.64
C ALA A 129 27.68 -50.95 24.12
N ASP A 130 26.44 -50.78 24.64
CA ASP A 130 26.10 -51.10 26.02
C ASP A 130 26.31 -52.59 26.33
N ARG A 131 26.01 -53.47 25.41
CA ARG A 131 26.20 -54.91 25.54
C ARG A 131 27.69 -55.25 25.54
N TYR A 132 28.48 -54.67 24.62
CA TYR A 132 29.91 -54.91 24.56
C TYR A 132 30.65 -54.38 25.79
N LYS A 133 30.20 -53.28 26.39
CA LYS A 133 30.71 -52.74 27.63
C LYS A 133 30.64 -53.75 28.78
N GLY A 134 29.51 -54.45 28.93
CA GLY A 134 29.39 -55.52 29.92
C GLY A 134 30.22 -56.78 29.60
N LEU A 135 30.36 -57.12 28.32
CA LEU A 135 31.11 -58.30 27.91
C LEU A 135 32.63 -58.14 28.01
N VAL A 136 33.17 -56.91 27.85
CA VAL A 136 34.60 -56.65 27.99
C VAL A 136 35.06 -56.78 29.46
N GLU A 137 34.20 -56.47 30.41
CA GLU A 137 34.51 -56.61 31.87
C GLU A 137 34.76 -58.05 32.27
N ILE A 138 34.09 -58.97 31.59
CA ILE A 138 34.31 -60.44 31.82
C ILE A 138 35.23 -61.07 30.80
N ASN A 139 35.97 -60.25 30.00
CA ASN A 139 36.86 -60.70 28.92
C ASN A 139 36.20 -61.60 27.86
N ALA A 140 34.91 -61.46 27.63
CA ALA A 140 34.18 -62.21 26.62
C ALA A 140 34.25 -61.58 25.21
N VAL A 141 34.73 -60.32 25.07
CA VAL A 141 35.07 -59.64 23.85
C VAL A 141 36.37 -58.88 23.96
N SER A 142 37.02 -58.54 22.82
CA SER A 142 38.28 -57.79 22.86
C SER A 142 38.00 -56.32 23.23
N LYS A 143 39.00 -55.64 23.80
CA LYS A 143 38.90 -54.19 24.05
C LYS A 143 38.64 -53.42 22.76
N GLN A 144 39.31 -53.86 21.67
CA GLN A 144 39.11 -53.23 20.35
C GLN A 144 37.63 -53.31 19.88
N ASP A 145 37.01 -54.47 19.99
CA ASP A 145 35.60 -54.63 19.60
C ASP A 145 34.67 -53.73 20.42
N ASN A 146 34.96 -53.56 21.71
CA ASN A 146 34.21 -52.61 22.56
C ASN A 146 34.41 -51.17 22.12
N ASP A 147 35.67 -50.75 21.84
CA ASP A 147 36.00 -49.39 21.45
C ASP A 147 35.37 -49.09 20.07
N ASP A 148 35.39 -50.04 19.13
CA ASP A 148 34.73 -49.93 17.83
C ASP A 148 33.20 -49.80 17.97
N ALA A 149 32.60 -50.57 18.89
CA ALA A 149 31.17 -50.47 19.16
C ALA A 149 30.77 -49.10 19.76
N GLN A 150 31.60 -48.57 20.67
CA GLN A 150 31.41 -47.25 21.25
C GLN A 150 31.58 -46.14 20.20
N ALA A 151 32.62 -46.22 19.37
CA ALA A 151 32.85 -45.28 18.29
C ALA A 151 31.67 -45.27 17.29
N ALA A 152 31.16 -46.46 16.92
CA ALA A 152 29.99 -46.59 16.06
C ALA A 152 28.71 -45.97 16.68
N ALA A 153 28.53 -46.10 18.00
CA ALA A 153 27.41 -45.46 18.68
C ALA A 153 27.52 -43.94 18.70
N LEU A 154 28.72 -43.40 18.92
CA LEU A 154 28.96 -41.94 18.84
C LEU A 154 28.74 -41.40 17.43
N GLN A 155 29.23 -42.13 16.41
CA GLN A 155 29.02 -41.76 15.01
C GLN A 155 27.52 -41.76 14.65
N ALA A 156 26.78 -42.78 15.08
CA ALA A 156 25.34 -42.85 14.84
C ALA A 156 24.59 -41.72 15.56
N ALA A 157 25.00 -41.35 16.78
CA ALA A 157 24.43 -40.19 17.50
C ALA A 157 24.73 -38.87 16.78
N ALA A 158 25.92 -38.67 16.23
CA ALA A 158 26.27 -37.52 15.42
C ALA A 158 25.42 -37.45 14.13
N ASN A 159 25.15 -38.60 13.50
CA ASN A 159 24.25 -38.68 12.34
C ASN A 159 22.83 -38.26 12.69
N VAL A 160 22.28 -38.62 13.85
CA VAL A 160 20.97 -38.15 14.33
C VAL A 160 20.95 -36.62 14.42
N ALA A 161 22.01 -35.99 14.94
CA ALA A 161 22.12 -34.57 15.03
C ALA A 161 22.13 -33.91 13.63
N ALA A 162 22.82 -34.49 12.65
CA ALA A 162 22.85 -34.03 11.26
C ALA A 162 21.49 -34.13 10.59
N GLN A 163 20.77 -35.26 10.76
CA GLN A 163 19.42 -35.43 10.20
C GLN A 163 18.40 -34.53 10.87
N LYS A 164 18.56 -34.24 12.16
CA LYS A 164 17.72 -33.26 12.86
C LYS A 164 17.88 -31.84 12.27
N ALA A 165 19.14 -31.43 12.02
CA ALA A 165 19.40 -30.14 11.37
C ALA A 165 18.81 -30.07 9.95
N ALA A 166 18.84 -31.18 9.20
CA ALA A 166 18.19 -31.26 7.88
C ALA A 166 16.65 -31.12 7.98
N LEU A 167 16.04 -31.75 8.99
CA LEU A 167 14.61 -31.60 9.25
C LEU A 167 14.24 -30.15 9.63
N ASP A 168 15.04 -29.53 10.49
CA ASP A 168 14.81 -28.15 10.90
C ASP A 168 14.89 -27.18 9.69
N ASN A 169 15.85 -27.38 8.79
CA ASN A 169 15.94 -26.63 7.54
C ASN A 169 14.71 -26.81 6.65
N ALA A 170 14.25 -28.05 6.47
CA ALA A 170 13.06 -28.33 5.71
C ALA A 170 11.81 -27.70 6.33
N ARG A 171 11.71 -27.70 7.66
CA ARG A 171 10.63 -27.04 8.41
C ARG A 171 10.64 -25.52 8.23
N ILE A 172 11.83 -24.90 8.27
CA ILE A 172 11.95 -23.44 8.04
C ILE A 172 11.46 -23.10 6.63
N ASN A 173 11.94 -23.84 5.61
CA ASN A 173 11.51 -23.60 4.23
C ASN A 173 10.01 -23.77 4.03
N LEU A 174 9.41 -24.77 4.67
CA LEU A 174 7.95 -24.94 4.66
C LEU A 174 7.22 -23.79 5.35
N GLY A 175 7.80 -23.24 6.41
CA GLY A 175 7.22 -22.09 7.11
C GLY A 175 7.21 -20.78 6.31
N TRP A 176 7.98 -20.71 5.22
CA TRP A 176 8.02 -19.56 4.32
C TRP A 176 7.07 -19.65 3.12
N THR A 177 6.30 -20.71 3.00
CA THR A 177 5.31 -20.91 1.94
C THR A 177 3.93 -20.40 2.32
#